data_d687ae25a93ebf6a5c1ba45af048e0f9
#
_entry.id   d687ae25a93ebf6a5c1ba45af048e0f9
#
_cell.length_a   1.000
_cell.length_b   1.000
_cell.length_c   1.000
_cell.angle_alpha   90.00
_cell.angle_beta   90.00
_cell.angle_gamma   90.00
#
_symmetry.space_group_name_H-M   'P 1'
#
loop_
_entity.id
_entity.type
_entity.pdbx_description
1 polymer ?
#
loop_
_entity_poly.entity_id
_entity_poly.type
_entity_poly.pdbx_seq_one_letter_code
_entity_poly.pdbx_strand_id
1 'polypeptide(L)'
;WLTVKGDLIGPEIQFGHIMGQLLDSPVLLLKSCIGNRSLGWDLLPPGSERYTMNGRTYAGYKDSPESWMEGQPKKEVNWYAGKQYDDDLANARKVLMEIGKHYPGSRKYEIAGFVWWQGHKDQDEAHASRYEQNLVNLIKALRRDYEAANAPFVLATGCGNPQWEGFGLRIAEAKLAMNDGTRYPGFAGNVKCVDIRDFWPAVEDSPNAKQAYHYYHNAGTYMEVGNALGWAMADLLQASR
;
A
#
# COMPACT_ATOMS: atom_id res chain seq x y z
N TRP A 1 -20.99 -7.24 4.44
CA TRP A 1 -20.68 -6.38 5.55
C TRP A 1 -19.24 -6.59 6.01
N LEU A 2 -18.61 -5.54 6.54
CA LEU A 2 -17.25 -5.62 7.04
C LEU A 2 -17.23 -6.45 8.33
N THR A 3 -16.50 -7.56 8.32
CA THR A 3 -16.40 -8.47 9.47
C THR A 3 -15.08 -9.23 9.43
N VAL A 4 -14.67 -9.73 10.59
CA VAL A 4 -13.54 -10.66 10.68
C VAL A 4 -13.93 -11.98 10.01
N LYS A 5 -13.03 -12.51 9.17
CA LYS A 5 -13.21 -13.78 8.50
C LYS A 5 -12.11 -14.77 8.94
N GLY A 6 -12.50 -15.85 9.59
CA GLY A 6 -11.56 -16.80 10.17
C GLY A 6 -10.77 -16.20 11.33
N ASP A 7 -9.51 -16.57 11.43
CA ASP A 7 -8.61 -16.19 12.53
C ASP A 7 -7.70 -14.99 12.19
N LEU A 8 -8.00 -14.29 11.09
CA LEU A 8 -7.18 -13.19 10.61
C LEU A 8 -7.92 -11.86 10.69
N ILE A 9 -7.20 -10.82 11.09
CA ILE A 9 -7.66 -9.44 11.13
C ILE A 9 -6.66 -8.54 10.41
N GLY A 10 -7.15 -7.47 9.81
CA GLY A 10 -6.34 -6.40 9.22
C GLY A 10 -6.86 -5.02 9.61
N PRO A 11 -6.13 -3.96 9.24
CA PRO A 11 -6.49 -2.58 9.56
C PRO A 11 -7.81 -2.13 8.94
N GLU A 12 -8.29 -2.80 7.90
CA GLU A 12 -9.53 -2.47 7.19
C GLU A 12 -10.77 -2.46 8.08
N ILE A 13 -10.77 -3.22 9.18
CA ILE A 13 -11.93 -3.29 10.11
C ILE A 13 -12.15 -1.92 10.76
N GLN A 14 -11.13 -1.39 11.43
CA GLN A 14 -11.26 -0.10 12.11
C GLN A 14 -11.28 1.06 11.13
N PHE A 15 -10.50 1.00 10.04
CA PHE A 15 -10.57 1.97 8.96
C PHE A 15 -11.99 2.09 8.41
N GLY A 16 -12.62 0.97 8.08
CA GLY A 16 -13.99 0.94 7.54
C GLY A 16 -15.04 1.40 8.54
N HIS A 17 -14.83 1.15 9.84
CA HIS A 17 -15.69 1.67 10.90
C HIS A 17 -15.69 3.21 10.92
N ILE A 18 -14.50 3.83 10.86
CA ILE A 18 -14.38 5.30 10.81
C ILE A 18 -15.01 5.86 9.54
N MET A 19 -14.72 5.28 8.38
CA MET A 19 -15.29 5.74 7.11
C MET A 19 -16.83 5.61 7.09
N GLY A 20 -17.37 4.52 7.62
CA GLY A 20 -18.80 4.30 7.71
C GLY A 20 -19.54 5.23 8.68
N GLN A 21 -18.82 5.81 9.67
CA GLN A 21 -19.37 6.84 10.56
C GLN A 21 -19.26 8.25 9.96
N LEU A 22 -18.24 8.49 9.13
CA LEU A 22 -17.98 9.81 8.57
C LEU A 22 -18.81 10.11 7.32
N LEU A 23 -19.12 9.08 6.53
CA LEU A 23 -19.77 9.21 5.25
C LEU A 23 -21.22 8.73 5.32
N ASP A 24 -22.16 9.56 4.84
CA ASP A 24 -23.59 9.21 4.78
C ASP A 24 -23.90 8.13 3.73
N SER A 25 -22.98 7.91 2.80
CA SER A 25 -23.10 6.90 1.74
C SER A 25 -22.47 5.57 2.17
N PRO A 26 -22.97 4.43 1.66
CA PRO A 26 -22.33 3.14 1.88
C PRO A 26 -20.88 3.13 1.39
N VAL A 27 -19.98 2.57 2.20
CA VAL A 27 -18.56 2.48 1.91
C VAL A 27 -18.20 1.06 1.47
N LEU A 28 -17.64 0.93 0.28
CA LEU A 28 -17.04 -0.31 -0.21
C LEU A 28 -15.52 -0.26 -0.02
N LEU A 29 -14.96 -1.24 0.67
CA LEU A 29 -13.52 -1.45 0.76
C LEU A 29 -13.10 -2.57 -0.18
N LEU A 30 -12.30 -2.26 -1.18
CA LEU A 30 -11.64 -3.24 -2.03
C LEU A 30 -10.22 -3.48 -1.50
N LYS A 31 -10.01 -4.63 -0.87
CA LYS A 31 -8.73 -5.02 -0.31
C LYS A 31 -7.98 -5.90 -1.29
N SER A 32 -6.79 -5.46 -1.68
CA SER A 32 -5.80 -6.27 -2.38
C SER A 32 -4.65 -6.58 -1.42
N CYS A 33 -4.44 -7.85 -1.14
CA CYS A 33 -3.45 -8.28 -0.17
C CYS A 33 -2.97 -9.71 -0.47
N ILE A 34 -1.74 -9.83 -0.96
CA ILE A 34 -1.01 -11.10 -1.08
C ILE A 34 0.25 -10.97 -0.24
N GLY A 35 0.54 -11.96 0.61
CA GLY A 35 1.72 -11.95 1.47
C GLY A 35 3.04 -11.94 0.70
N ASN A 36 4.05 -11.32 1.28
CA ASN A 36 5.43 -11.30 0.79
C ASN A 36 5.57 -10.71 -0.64
N ARG A 37 4.87 -9.59 -0.92
CA ARG A 37 4.93 -8.86 -2.19
C ARG A 37 5.67 -7.53 -2.05
N SER A 38 6.50 -7.23 -3.06
CA SER A 38 7.32 -6.01 -3.11
C SER A 38 6.70 -4.95 -4.02
N LEU A 39 6.93 -3.68 -3.67
CA LEU A 39 6.66 -2.56 -4.57
C LEU A 39 7.70 -2.49 -5.69
N GLY A 40 8.92 -2.99 -5.43
CA GLY A 40 10.02 -2.99 -6.40
C GLY A 40 9.88 -4.04 -7.50
N TRP A 41 8.99 -5.02 -7.35
CA TRP A 41 8.79 -6.09 -8.32
C TRP A 41 7.31 -6.42 -8.56
N ASP A 42 6.63 -7.03 -7.58
CA ASP A 42 5.28 -7.58 -7.76
C ASP A 42 4.23 -6.50 -8.07
N LEU A 43 4.31 -5.39 -7.36
CA LEU A 43 3.40 -4.26 -7.44
C LEU A 43 4.02 -3.05 -8.17
N LEU A 44 5.11 -3.27 -8.92
CA LEU A 44 5.81 -2.18 -9.60
C LEU A 44 4.85 -1.43 -10.55
N PRO A 45 4.59 -0.14 -10.32
CA PRO A 45 3.57 0.57 -11.07
C PRO A 45 4.06 1.00 -12.46
N PRO A 46 3.13 1.25 -13.40
CA PRO A 46 3.46 1.88 -14.68
C PRO A 46 4.26 3.17 -14.51
N GLY A 47 5.26 3.38 -15.38
CA GLY A 47 6.19 4.52 -15.30
C GLY A 47 7.45 4.25 -14.48
N SER A 48 7.59 3.04 -13.93
CA SER A 48 8.83 2.62 -13.26
C SER A 48 9.83 2.07 -14.28
N GLU A 49 11.01 2.67 -14.33
CA GLU A 49 12.07 2.35 -15.29
C GLU A 49 13.04 1.32 -14.73
N ARG A 50 13.78 0.65 -15.63
CA ARG A 50 14.94 -0.16 -15.26
C ARG A 50 16.00 0.70 -14.60
N TYR A 51 16.76 0.08 -13.70
CA TYR A 51 17.97 0.69 -13.15
C TYR A 51 19.06 -0.35 -12.94
N THR A 52 20.31 0.11 -12.89
CA THR A 52 21.45 -0.76 -12.62
C THR A 52 22.05 -0.41 -11.27
N MET A 53 22.39 -1.46 -10.51
CA MET A 53 23.09 -1.37 -9.23
C MET A 53 24.02 -2.56 -9.09
N ASN A 54 25.28 -2.31 -8.74
CA ASN A 54 26.30 -3.34 -8.49
C ASN A 54 26.43 -4.36 -9.65
N GLY A 55 26.41 -3.88 -10.92
CA GLY A 55 26.55 -4.72 -12.12
C GLY A 55 25.31 -5.59 -12.42
N ARG A 56 24.19 -5.34 -11.77
CA ARG A 56 22.91 -6.00 -11.96
C ARG A 56 21.86 -5.01 -12.43
N THR A 57 21.16 -5.33 -13.49
CA THR A 57 19.99 -4.57 -13.94
C THR A 57 18.73 -5.10 -13.26
N TYR A 58 17.95 -4.20 -12.69
CA TYR A 58 16.65 -4.46 -12.10
C TYR A 58 15.52 -4.07 -13.06
N ALA A 59 14.46 -4.83 -13.01
CA ALA A 59 13.32 -4.71 -13.91
C ALA A 59 12.63 -3.34 -13.81
N GLY A 60 12.27 -2.80 -14.97
CA GLY A 60 11.22 -1.80 -15.08
C GLY A 60 9.85 -2.45 -15.26
N TYR A 61 8.78 -1.66 -15.22
CA TYR A 61 7.42 -2.15 -15.38
C TYR A 61 7.27 -3.02 -16.65
N LYS A 62 6.69 -4.21 -16.47
CA LYS A 62 6.51 -5.30 -17.47
C LYS A 62 7.76 -6.04 -17.90
N ASP A 63 8.91 -5.78 -17.31
CA ASP A 63 10.07 -6.64 -17.53
C ASP A 63 9.95 -7.99 -16.81
N SER A 64 10.73 -8.97 -17.30
CA SER A 64 11.02 -10.27 -16.67
C SER A 64 12.47 -10.65 -16.96
N PRO A 65 13.19 -11.27 -16.03
CA PRO A 65 12.90 -11.50 -14.61
C PRO A 65 13.06 -10.23 -13.76
N GLU A 66 12.90 -10.36 -12.44
CA GLU A 66 13.08 -9.26 -11.47
C GLU A 66 14.43 -8.53 -11.61
N SER A 67 15.49 -9.30 -11.87
CA SER A 67 16.82 -8.74 -12.14
C SER A 67 17.71 -9.72 -12.88
N TRP A 68 18.76 -9.20 -13.56
CA TRP A 68 19.76 -9.99 -14.27
C TRP A 68 21.12 -9.30 -14.22
N MET A 69 22.20 -10.08 -14.34
CA MET A 69 23.55 -9.53 -14.46
C MET A 69 23.72 -8.88 -15.82
N GLU A 70 24.37 -7.73 -15.88
CA GLU A 70 24.71 -7.06 -17.13
C GLU A 70 25.56 -8.00 -18.01
N GLY A 71 25.26 -8.00 -19.32
CA GLY A 71 25.95 -8.86 -20.28
C GLY A 71 25.58 -10.34 -20.23
N GLN A 72 24.71 -10.76 -19.31
CA GLN A 72 24.23 -12.15 -19.24
C GLN A 72 22.83 -12.28 -19.85
N PRO A 73 22.49 -13.45 -20.43
CA PRO A 73 21.15 -13.73 -20.92
C PRO A 73 20.12 -13.64 -19.79
N LYS A 74 18.97 -13.03 -20.07
CA LYS A 74 17.84 -13.05 -19.16
C LYS A 74 17.25 -14.44 -19.08
N LYS A 75 17.02 -14.93 -17.86
CA LYS A 75 16.22 -16.13 -17.61
C LYS A 75 14.82 -15.70 -17.21
N GLU A 76 13.95 -15.55 -18.18
CA GLU A 76 12.56 -15.17 -17.95
C GLU A 76 11.83 -16.17 -17.03
N VAL A 77 10.91 -15.65 -16.24
CA VAL A 77 10.04 -16.41 -15.35
C VAL A 77 8.59 -16.13 -15.73
N ASN A 78 7.68 -17.01 -15.33
CA ASN A 78 6.24 -16.81 -15.57
C ASN A 78 5.66 -15.77 -14.58
N TRP A 79 6.32 -14.63 -14.49
CA TRP A 79 5.93 -13.44 -13.72
C TRP A 79 6.65 -12.24 -14.34
N TYR A 80 6.07 -11.05 -14.21
CA TYR A 80 6.70 -9.80 -14.66
C TYR A 80 6.53 -8.68 -13.62
N ALA A 81 7.36 -7.67 -13.72
CA ALA A 81 7.34 -6.49 -12.87
C ALA A 81 6.00 -5.77 -13.00
N GLY A 82 5.26 -5.68 -11.90
CA GLY A 82 3.94 -5.07 -11.86
C GLY A 82 2.78 -6.01 -12.17
N LYS A 83 3.03 -7.33 -12.29
CA LYS A 83 1.93 -8.27 -12.58
C LYS A 83 0.82 -8.21 -11.55
N GLN A 84 1.15 -8.14 -10.27
CA GLN A 84 0.11 -8.01 -9.24
C GLN A 84 -0.62 -6.68 -9.33
N TYR A 85 0.06 -5.58 -9.64
CA TYR A 85 -0.60 -4.30 -9.89
C TYR A 85 -1.67 -4.42 -10.99
N ASP A 86 -1.31 -5.04 -12.12
CA ASP A 86 -2.23 -5.24 -13.25
C ASP A 86 -3.41 -6.17 -12.88
N ASP A 87 -3.13 -7.28 -12.20
CA ASP A 87 -4.15 -8.26 -11.79
C ASP A 87 -5.13 -7.64 -10.78
N ASP A 88 -4.63 -6.88 -9.80
CA ASP A 88 -5.44 -6.22 -8.78
C ASP A 88 -6.31 -5.13 -9.38
N LEU A 89 -5.76 -4.33 -10.31
CA LEU A 89 -6.51 -3.33 -11.04
C LEU A 89 -7.65 -3.97 -11.87
N ALA A 90 -7.36 -5.06 -12.58
CA ALA A 90 -8.35 -5.79 -13.37
C ALA A 90 -9.46 -6.38 -12.50
N ASN A 91 -9.09 -6.99 -11.36
CA ASN A 91 -10.05 -7.56 -10.41
C ASN A 91 -10.94 -6.49 -9.77
N ALA A 92 -10.36 -5.36 -9.35
CA ALA A 92 -11.14 -4.26 -8.79
C ALA A 92 -12.10 -3.65 -9.80
N ARG A 93 -11.67 -3.43 -11.04
CA ARG A 93 -12.54 -2.95 -12.13
C ARG A 93 -13.71 -3.90 -12.38
N LYS A 94 -13.48 -5.22 -12.36
CA LYS A 94 -14.54 -6.21 -12.47
C LYS A 94 -15.59 -6.07 -11.37
N VAL A 95 -15.15 -5.94 -10.10
CA VAL A 95 -16.06 -5.73 -8.96
C VAL A 95 -16.85 -4.43 -9.11
N LEU A 96 -16.19 -3.35 -9.52
CA LEU A 96 -16.82 -2.04 -9.70
C LEU A 96 -17.84 -2.02 -10.85
N MET A 97 -17.56 -2.71 -11.95
CA MET A 97 -18.55 -2.88 -13.04
C MET A 97 -19.79 -3.68 -12.60
N GLU A 98 -19.63 -4.55 -11.62
CA GLU A 98 -20.70 -5.38 -11.09
C GLU A 98 -21.22 -4.88 -9.73
N ILE A 99 -21.04 -3.59 -9.41
CA ILE A 99 -21.35 -3.03 -8.09
C ILE A 99 -22.76 -3.35 -7.60
N GLY A 100 -23.75 -3.37 -8.50
CA GLY A 100 -25.13 -3.70 -8.19
C GLY A 100 -25.35 -5.14 -7.71
N LYS A 101 -24.42 -6.08 -8.00
CA LYS A 101 -24.44 -7.44 -7.45
C LYS A 101 -23.96 -7.48 -6.00
N HIS A 102 -23.01 -6.58 -5.66
CA HIS A 102 -22.43 -6.51 -4.32
C HIS A 102 -23.25 -5.63 -3.38
N TYR A 103 -23.87 -4.59 -3.94
CA TYR A 103 -24.76 -3.71 -3.20
C TYR A 103 -26.03 -3.45 -4.03
N PRO A 104 -27.12 -4.20 -3.79
CA PRO A 104 -28.36 -4.08 -4.54
C PRO A 104 -28.93 -2.65 -4.50
N GLY A 105 -29.29 -2.12 -5.66
CA GLY A 105 -29.76 -0.74 -5.82
C GLY A 105 -28.68 0.27 -6.17
N SER A 106 -27.40 -0.03 -5.97
CA SER A 106 -26.29 0.82 -6.43
C SER A 106 -26.08 0.71 -7.94
N ARG A 107 -25.96 1.87 -8.59
CA ARG A 107 -25.65 1.96 -10.03
C ARG A 107 -24.43 2.79 -10.32
N LYS A 108 -23.92 3.49 -9.32
CA LYS A 108 -22.78 4.40 -9.40
C LYS A 108 -21.90 4.22 -8.17
N TYR A 109 -20.65 4.56 -8.32
CA TYR A 109 -19.68 4.65 -7.23
C TYR A 109 -18.77 5.86 -7.45
N GLU A 110 -18.11 6.26 -6.40
CA GLU A 110 -17.06 7.26 -6.40
C GLU A 110 -15.82 6.66 -5.74
N ILE A 111 -14.65 6.97 -6.25
CA ILE A 111 -13.38 6.60 -5.61
C ILE A 111 -13.08 7.64 -4.54
N ALA A 112 -13.40 7.32 -3.30
CA ALA A 112 -13.22 8.21 -2.16
C ALA A 112 -11.74 8.33 -1.73
N GLY A 113 -10.89 7.37 -2.04
CA GLY A 113 -9.48 7.41 -1.70
C GLY A 113 -8.77 6.07 -1.81
N PHE A 114 -7.48 6.10 -1.51
CA PHE A 114 -6.60 4.92 -1.52
C PHE A 114 -5.89 4.78 -0.17
N VAL A 115 -5.65 3.53 0.21
CA VAL A 115 -4.90 3.19 1.43
C VAL A 115 -3.73 2.28 1.05
N TRP A 116 -2.53 2.61 1.53
CA TRP A 116 -1.33 1.82 1.28
C TRP A 116 -0.60 1.46 2.57
N TRP A 117 -0.45 0.17 2.82
CA TRP A 117 0.35 -0.33 3.94
C TRP A 117 1.14 -1.56 3.52
N GLN A 118 2.33 -1.34 3.05
CA GLN A 118 3.25 -2.35 2.50
C GLN A 118 4.69 -1.89 2.74
N GLY A 119 5.70 -2.74 2.56
CA GLY A 119 7.12 -2.36 2.61
C GLY A 119 8.04 -3.40 3.22
N HIS A 120 7.54 -4.48 3.82
CA HIS A 120 8.38 -5.50 4.45
C HIS A 120 9.27 -6.22 3.42
N LYS A 121 8.71 -6.58 2.25
CA LYS A 121 9.44 -7.34 1.21
C LYS A 121 10.48 -6.50 0.47
N ASP A 122 10.42 -5.17 0.54
CA ASP A 122 11.36 -4.27 -0.13
C ASP A 122 12.60 -3.92 0.71
N GLN A 123 12.82 -4.60 1.85
CA GLN A 123 13.92 -4.31 2.77
C GLN A 123 15.24 -4.96 2.33
N ASP A 124 15.65 -4.70 1.11
CA ASP A 124 16.97 -4.93 0.56
C ASP A 124 17.50 -3.64 -0.10
N GLU A 125 18.80 -3.60 -0.39
CA GLU A 125 19.46 -2.41 -0.91
C GLU A 125 18.84 -1.91 -2.21
N ALA A 126 18.55 -2.82 -3.12
CA ALA A 126 18.06 -2.48 -4.45
C ALA A 126 16.64 -1.91 -4.40
N HIS A 127 15.70 -2.63 -3.79
CA HIS A 127 14.32 -2.19 -3.69
C HIS A 127 14.16 -0.94 -2.81
N ALA A 128 14.82 -0.89 -1.65
CA ALA A 128 14.78 0.28 -0.78
C ALA A 128 15.34 1.53 -1.46
N SER A 129 16.32 1.38 -2.38
CA SER A 129 16.88 2.53 -3.13
C SER A 129 15.88 3.21 -4.06
N ARG A 130 14.85 2.50 -4.48
CA ARG A 130 13.84 2.96 -5.45
C ARG A 130 12.44 3.07 -4.85
N TYR A 131 12.28 2.68 -3.60
CA TYR A 131 10.96 2.63 -2.96
C TYR A 131 10.20 3.95 -3.04
N GLU A 132 10.87 5.07 -2.76
CA GLU A 132 10.26 6.40 -2.81
C GLU A 132 9.76 6.76 -4.22
N GLN A 133 10.60 6.56 -5.24
CA GLN A 133 10.21 6.82 -6.62
C GLN A 133 9.06 5.90 -7.08
N ASN A 134 9.12 4.62 -6.73
CA ASN A 134 8.07 3.66 -7.05
C ASN A 134 6.76 4.01 -6.34
N LEU A 135 6.82 4.52 -5.11
CA LEU A 135 5.63 4.97 -4.37
C LEU A 135 4.99 6.20 -5.03
N VAL A 136 5.78 7.16 -5.47
CA VAL A 136 5.29 8.31 -6.26
C VAL A 136 4.59 7.84 -7.54
N ASN A 137 5.21 6.89 -8.24
CA ASN A 137 4.63 6.31 -9.47
C ASN A 137 3.33 5.56 -9.16
N LEU A 138 3.27 4.82 -8.03
CA LEU A 138 2.07 4.10 -7.60
C LEU A 138 0.90 5.04 -7.34
N ILE A 139 1.12 6.11 -6.57
CA ILE A 139 0.09 7.12 -6.29
C ILE A 139 -0.46 7.71 -7.59
N LYS A 140 0.43 8.12 -8.49
CA LYS A 140 0.05 8.69 -9.79
C LYS A 140 -0.67 7.67 -10.68
N ALA A 141 -0.20 6.42 -10.72
CA ALA A 141 -0.79 5.37 -11.53
C ALA A 141 -2.20 5.00 -11.06
N LEU A 142 -2.39 4.78 -9.75
CA LEU A 142 -3.71 4.50 -9.19
C LEU A 142 -4.71 5.63 -9.47
N ARG A 143 -4.31 6.88 -9.24
CA ARG A 143 -5.18 8.03 -9.53
C ARG A 143 -5.55 8.13 -11.01
N ARG A 144 -4.63 7.88 -11.92
CA ARG A 144 -4.88 7.85 -13.36
C ARG A 144 -5.81 6.69 -13.73
N ASP A 145 -5.49 5.48 -13.25
CA ASP A 145 -6.15 4.25 -13.69
C ASP A 145 -7.57 4.10 -13.14
N TYR A 146 -7.90 4.83 -12.07
CA TYR A 146 -9.25 4.96 -11.53
C TYR A 146 -9.94 6.30 -11.87
N GLU A 147 -9.31 7.14 -12.72
CA GLU A 147 -9.83 8.46 -13.11
C GLU A 147 -10.14 9.36 -11.91
N ALA A 148 -9.33 9.25 -10.86
CA ALA A 148 -9.53 9.91 -9.57
C ALA A 148 -8.32 10.79 -9.21
N ALA A 149 -8.02 11.80 -10.05
CA ALA A 149 -6.79 12.59 -10.02
C ALA A 149 -6.44 13.20 -8.66
N ASN A 150 -7.44 13.61 -7.90
CA ASN A 150 -7.29 14.26 -6.60
C ASN A 150 -7.72 13.37 -5.42
N ALA A 151 -8.03 12.09 -5.65
CA ALA A 151 -8.46 11.21 -4.57
C ALA A 151 -7.42 11.17 -3.44
N PRO A 152 -7.84 11.34 -2.20
CA PRO A 152 -6.97 11.19 -1.03
C PRO A 152 -6.20 9.88 -1.04
N PHE A 153 -4.95 9.94 -0.60
CA PHE A 153 -4.09 8.77 -0.50
C PHE A 153 -3.45 8.74 0.90
N VAL A 154 -3.80 7.76 1.69
CA VAL A 154 -3.20 7.57 3.01
C VAL A 154 -2.29 6.37 3.04
N LEU A 155 -1.19 6.49 3.76
CA LEU A 155 -0.23 5.41 3.91
C LEU A 155 0.36 5.39 5.33
N ALA A 156 0.95 4.25 5.72
CA ALA A 156 1.56 4.12 7.03
C ALA A 156 2.94 3.46 6.95
N THR A 157 3.82 3.82 7.89
CA THR A 157 5.11 3.15 8.12
C THR A 157 4.90 1.76 8.76
N GLY A 158 5.97 1.09 9.19
CA GLY A 158 5.93 -0.05 10.11
C GLY A 158 5.27 -1.34 9.61
N CYS A 159 5.11 -1.53 8.29
CA CYS A 159 4.48 -2.75 7.75
C CYS A 159 5.37 -3.98 7.95
N GLY A 160 4.88 -4.96 8.68
CA GLY A 160 5.51 -6.27 8.88
C GLY A 160 6.60 -6.30 9.95
N ASN A 161 7.32 -5.23 10.15
CA ASN A 161 8.31 -5.01 11.20
C ASN A 161 8.36 -3.53 11.61
N PRO A 162 9.05 -3.14 12.69
CA PRO A 162 9.05 -1.76 13.20
C PRO A 162 9.71 -0.73 12.28
N GLN A 163 10.59 -1.14 11.37
CA GLN A 163 11.27 -0.23 10.43
C GLN A 163 12.10 0.88 11.12
N TRP A 164 12.78 0.54 12.23
CA TRP A 164 13.59 1.49 13.00
C TRP A 164 15.00 1.69 12.44
N GLU A 165 15.51 0.74 11.66
CA GLU A 165 16.89 0.74 11.19
C GLU A 165 17.04 0.14 9.79
N GLY A 166 18.23 0.27 9.20
CA GLY A 166 18.62 -0.35 7.94
C GLY A 166 17.70 0.02 6.78
N PHE A 167 17.43 -0.94 5.93
CA PHE A 167 16.54 -0.73 4.77
C PHE A 167 15.08 -0.52 5.17
N GLY A 168 14.67 -1.03 6.33
CA GLY A 168 13.35 -0.76 6.90
C GLY A 168 13.15 0.73 7.21
N LEU A 169 14.13 1.37 7.87
CA LEU A 169 14.11 2.80 8.13
C LEU A 169 14.05 3.61 6.82
N ARG A 170 14.87 3.24 5.84
CA ARG A 170 14.85 3.90 4.53
C ARG A 170 13.48 3.86 3.86
N ILE A 171 12.76 2.74 3.97
CA ILE A 171 11.39 2.60 3.47
C ILE A 171 10.41 3.47 4.28
N ALA A 172 10.55 3.51 5.61
CA ALA A 172 9.74 4.39 6.45
C ALA A 172 9.94 5.87 6.09
N GLU A 173 11.18 6.31 5.93
CA GLU A 173 11.55 7.66 5.50
C GLU A 173 10.98 8.00 4.11
N ALA A 174 11.06 7.07 3.16
CA ALA A 174 10.48 7.22 1.84
C ALA A 174 8.95 7.43 1.89
N LYS A 175 8.25 6.75 2.79
CA LYS A 175 6.81 6.96 3.01
C LYS A 175 6.52 8.30 3.67
N LEU A 176 7.28 8.67 4.71
CA LEU A 176 7.12 9.94 5.42
C LEU A 176 7.42 11.14 4.51
N ALA A 177 8.34 10.98 3.54
CA ALA A 177 8.64 12.00 2.54
C ALA A 177 7.41 12.41 1.71
N MET A 178 6.38 11.57 1.60
CA MET A 178 5.13 11.90 0.90
C MET A 178 4.34 13.03 1.60
N ASN A 179 4.63 13.32 2.88
CA ASN A 179 4.06 14.46 3.62
C ASN A 179 4.70 15.81 3.23
N ASP A 180 5.85 15.80 2.54
CA ASP A 180 6.56 17.03 2.17
C ASP A 180 5.94 17.64 0.91
N GLY A 181 5.01 18.57 1.10
CA GLY A 181 4.37 19.33 0.03
C GLY A 181 5.32 20.23 -0.77
N THR A 182 6.52 20.55 -0.25
CA THR A 182 7.56 21.28 -0.99
C THR A 182 8.24 20.33 -1.98
N ARG A 183 8.58 19.12 -1.53
CA ARG A 183 9.19 18.09 -2.36
C ARG A 183 8.20 17.50 -3.37
N TYR A 184 6.95 17.37 -2.97
CA TYR A 184 5.86 16.82 -3.78
C TYR A 184 4.64 17.75 -3.82
N PRO A 185 4.70 18.89 -4.54
CA PRO A 185 3.60 19.86 -4.57
C PRO A 185 2.26 19.29 -5.02
N GLY A 186 2.28 18.28 -5.91
CA GLY A 186 1.07 17.59 -6.36
C GLY A 186 0.43 16.66 -5.32
N PHE A 187 1.09 16.45 -4.17
CA PHE A 187 0.60 15.64 -3.05
C PHE A 187 0.17 16.51 -1.85
N ALA A 188 0.47 17.78 -1.87
CA ALA A 188 0.11 18.70 -0.81
C ALA A 188 -1.40 18.71 -0.57
N GLY A 189 -1.83 18.40 0.66
CA GLY A 189 -3.23 18.38 1.07
C GLY A 189 -4.05 17.18 0.60
N ASN A 190 -3.48 16.23 -0.18
CA ASN A 190 -4.21 15.06 -0.67
C ASN A 190 -3.44 13.73 -0.54
N VAL A 191 -2.24 13.75 0.07
CA VAL A 191 -1.49 12.55 0.48
C VAL A 191 -1.08 12.73 1.93
N LYS A 192 -1.23 11.70 2.76
CA LYS A 192 -0.82 11.71 4.16
C LYS A 192 -0.23 10.36 4.58
N CYS A 193 1.01 10.38 5.05
CA CYS A 193 1.63 9.25 5.71
C CYS A 193 1.52 9.39 7.23
N VAL A 194 1.05 8.36 7.91
CA VAL A 194 1.07 8.25 9.37
C VAL A 194 2.25 7.40 9.81
N ASP A 195 2.97 7.89 10.82
CA ASP A 195 4.03 7.10 11.45
C ASP A 195 3.43 6.26 12.56
N ILE A 196 3.41 4.95 12.34
CA ILE A 196 2.83 3.99 13.28
C ILE A 196 3.89 3.09 13.91
N ARG A 197 5.16 3.44 13.81
CA ARG A 197 6.24 2.61 14.34
C ARG A 197 6.13 2.42 15.85
N ASP A 198 5.66 3.44 16.56
CA ASP A 198 5.41 3.40 18.01
C ASP A 198 4.24 2.48 18.42
N PHE A 199 3.45 1.98 17.45
CA PHE A 199 2.40 0.98 17.72
C PHE A 199 2.95 -0.44 17.82
N TRP A 200 4.26 -0.62 17.65
CA TRP A 200 4.87 -1.94 17.81
C TRP A 200 4.72 -2.42 19.26
N PRO A 201 3.98 -3.51 19.50
CA PRO A 201 3.64 -3.90 20.85
C PRO A 201 4.84 -4.54 21.55
N ALA A 202 4.83 -4.50 22.87
CA ALA A 202 5.75 -5.28 23.66
C ALA A 202 5.48 -6.79 23.47
N VAL A 203 6.53 -7.57 23.47
CA VAL A 203 6.44 -9.01 23.21
C VAL A 203 5.64 -9.74 24.29
N GLU A 204 5.76 -9.31 25.54
CA GLU A 204 5.04 -9.83 26.70
C GLU A 204 3.54 -9.59 26.63
N ASP A 205 3.11 -8.53 25.96
CA ASP A 205 1.71 -8.14 25.80
C ASP A 205 1.07 -8.74 24.53
N SER A 206 1.76 -9.65 23.85
CA SER A 206 1.39 -10.13 22.53
C SER A 206 1.15 -11.64 22.48
N PRO A 207 0.16 -12.10 21.68
CA PRO A 207 -0.26 -13.51 21.65
C PRO A 207 0.83 -14.49 21.17
N ASN A 208 1.75 -14.04 20.31
CA ASN A 208 2.75 -14.91 19.70
C ASN A 208 4.17 -14.31 19.76
N ALA A 209 4.77 -14.37 20.95
CA ALA A 209 6.13 -13.90 21.21
C ALA A 209 7.23 -14.52 20.32
N LYS A 210 6.95 -15.66 19.66
CA LYS A 210 7.90 -16.36 18.78
C LYS A 210 7.93 -15.80 17.36
N GLN A 211 6.94 -15.04 16.97
CA GLN A 211 6.85 -14.44 15.64
C GLN A 211 7.27 -12.97 15.67
N ALA A 212 8.52 -12.72 15.33
CA ALA A 212 9.13 -11.37 15.34
C ALA A 212 8.66 -10.44 14.20
N TYR A 213 7.53 -10.73 13.58
CA TYR A 213 6.91 -9.92 12.52
C TYR A 213 5.38 -9.97 12.66
N HIS A 214 4.66 -9.14 11.89
CA HIS A 214 3.21 -9.03 11.99
C HIS A 214 2.72 -8.77 13.43
N TYR A 215 3.43 -7.89 14.15
CA TYR A 215 3.05 -7.41 15.50
C TYR A 215 2.80 -8.54 16.49
N TYR A 216 3.54 -9.64 16.40
CA TYR A 216 3.36 -10.83 17.27
C TYR A 216 1.90 -11.33 17.33
N HIS A 217 1.14 -11.19 16.23
CA HIS A 217 -0.30 -11.47 16.15
C HIS A 217 -1.18 -10.60 17.06
N ASN A 218 -0.71 -9.42 17.44
CA ASN A 218 -1.50 -8.50 18.27
C ASN A 218 -2.60 -7.83 17.44
N ALA A 219 -3.85 -8.27 17.61
CA ALA A 219 -5.00 -7.74 16.89
C ALA A 219 -5.29 -6.27 17.26
N GLY A 220 -5.00 -5.85 18.49
CA GLY A 220 -5.13 -4.47 18.95
C GLY A 220 -4.32 -3.50 18.09
N THR A 221 -3.06 -3.86 17.79
CA THR A 221 -2.19 -3.05 16.92
C THR A 221 -2.80 -2.87 15.52
N TYR A 222 -3.39 -3.90 14.93
CA TYR A 222 -4.07 -3.76 13.63
C TYR A 222 -5.27 -2.81 13.69
N MET A 223 -6.00 -2.81 14.81
CA MET A 223 -7.09 -1.85 15.02
C MET A 223 -6.54 -0.43 15.15
N GLU A 224 -5.45 -0.21 15.89
CA GLU A 224 -4.79 1.10 16.02
C GLU A 224 -4.29 1.62 14.68
N VAL A 225 -3.65 0.76 13.87
CA VAL A 225 -3.23 1.11 12.49
C VAL A 225 -4.43 1.52 11.65
N GLY A 226 -5.52 0.76 11.69
CA GLY A 226 -6.76 1.09 11.00
C GLY A 226 -7.36 2.41 11.47
N ASN A 227 -7.29 2.69 12.78
CA ASN A 227 -7.71 3.95 13.37
C ASN A 227 -6.88 5.13 12.84
N ALA A 228 -5.55 5.03 12.88
CA ALA A 228 -4.66 6.09 12.40
C ALA A 228 -4.86 6.39 10.91
N LEU A 229 -4.95 5.36 10.07
CA LEU A 229 -5.23 5.50 8.64
C LEU A 229 -6.63 6.08 8.39
N GLY A 230 -7.64 5.68 9.17
CA GLY A 230 -9.01 6.17 9.06
C GLY A 230 -9.11 7.66 9.36
N TRP A 231 -8.53 8.13 10.45
CA TRP A 231 -8.52 9.55 10.78
C TRP A 231 -7.68 10.37 9.81
N ALA A 232 -6.54 9.84 9.32
CA ALA A 232 -5.77 10.50 8.28
C ALA A 232 -6.59 10.68 6.98
N MET A 233 -7.39 9.68 6.61
CA MET A 233 -8.31 9.79 5.46
C MET A 233 -9.42 10.80 5.73
N ALA A 234 -9.98 10.80 6.93
CA ALA A 234 -11.01 11.75 7.34
C ALA A 234 -10.54 13.21 7.21
N ASP A 235 -9.33 13.51 7.69
CA ASP A 235 -8.73 14.84 7.58
C ASP A 235 -8.62 15.28 6.13
N LEU A 236 -8.11 14.41 5.24
CA LEU A 236 -7.96 14.72 3.81
C LEU A 236 -9.32 14.91 3.09
N LEU A 237 -10.31 14.09 3.43
CA LEU A 237 -11.66 14.21 2.87
C LEU A 237 -12.36 15.50 3.32
N GLN A 238 -12.14 15.97 4.56
CA GLN A 238 -12.68 17.23 5.06
C GLN A 238 -11.99 18.43 4.42
N ALA A 239 -10.67 18.37 4.21
CA ALA A 239 -9.91 19.44 3.59
C ALA A 239 -10.24 19.63 2.09
N SER A 240 -10.81 18.61 1.45
CA SER A 240 -11.19 18.64 0.02
C SER A 240 -12.62 19.12 -0.25
N ARG A 241 -13.40 19.36 0.80
CA ARG A 241 -14.77 19.93 0.75
C ARG A 241 -14.74 21.44 0.88
#